data_8752e1e039046e5310a5ff98d88f9cec
#
_entry.id   8752e1e039046e5310a5ff98d88f9cec
#
_cell.length_a   1.000
_cell.length_b   1.000
_cell.length_c   1.000
_cell.angle_alpha   90.00
_cell.angle_beta   90.00
_cell.angle_gamma   90.00
#
_symmetry.space_group_name_H-M   'P 1'
#
loop_
_entity.id
_entity.type
_entity.pdbx_description
1 polymer ?
#
loop_
_entity_poly.entity_id
_entity_poly.type
_entity_poly.pdbx_seq_one_letter_code
_entity_poly.pdbx_strand_id
1 'polypeptide(L)'
;MLIVNDWWETKRKEFKEAVGKKFQHTSPMQSTDIEKIVLNCGVGQAVSNKQFLDNTEKALIQIAGGQKPILTQARNSVTTFKLREGMPIGCKVTLRKRKAWNFLFELININLPSVTNFQGLSTKKFDRMGNYNVGIDDLNIFSTVPYDLTFKNQGLQITIVFKSNSSAENSYFLSLLGFPFKEKE
;
A
#
# COMPACT_ATOMS: atom_id res chain seq x y z
N MET A 1 -22.65 2.00 15.12
CA MET A 1 -21.94 2.07 13.82
C MET A 1 -21.57 3.50 13.40
N LEU A 2 -21.71 4.51 14.26
CA LEU A 2 -21.45 5.94 13.97
C LEU A 2 -20.08 6.44 14.47
N ILE A 3 -19.33 5.69 15.25
CA ILE A 3 -18.09 6.15 15.92
C ILE A 3 -16.83 6.02 15.02
N VAL A 4 -16.89 5.24 13.94
CA VAL A 4 -15.71 4.96 13.08
C VAL A 4 -15.54 6.02 11.97
N ASN A 5 -16.56 6.86 11.72
CA ASN A 5 -16.52 7.77 10.57
C ASN A 5 -15.61 9.00 10.74
N ASP A 6 -15.40 9.49 11.97
CA ASP A 6 -14.64 10.71 12.20
C ASP A 6 -13.24 10.48 12.78
N TRP A 7 -12.93 9.26 13.18
CA TRP A 7 -11.65 8.92 13.81
C TRP A 7 -10.45 9.31 12.93
N TRP A 8 -10.49 8.95 11.66
CA TRP A 8 -9.39 9.23 10.73
C TRP A 8 -9.21 10.73 10.46
N GLU A 9 -10.31 11.53 10.43
CA GLU A 9 -10.21 12.97 10.25
C GLU A 9 -9.59 13.66 11.46
N THR A 10 -9.98 13.24 12.66
CA THR A 10 -9.41 13.76 13.90
C THR A 10 -7.93 13.43 13.99
N LYS A 11 -7.56 12.17 13.79
CA LYS A 11 -6.15 11.74 13.79
C LYS A 11 -5.32 12.42 12.71
N ARG A 12 -5.87 12.57 11.52
CA ARG A 12 -5.22 13.32 10.44
C ARG A 12 -4.91 14.77 10.81
N LYS A 13 -5.80 15.46 11.52
CA LYS A 13 -5.55 16.83 12.02
C LYS A 13 -4.45 16.83 13.07
N GLU A 14 -4.54 15.94 14.08
CA GLU A 14 -3.53 15.81 15.13
C GLU A 14 -2.13 15.57 14.54
N PHE A 15 -1.99 14.66 13.57
CA PHE A 15 -0.70 14.35 12.94
C PHE A 15 -0.16 15.54 12.13
N LYS A 16 -1.01 16.25 11.40
CA LYS A 16 -0.59 17.46 10.68
C LYS A 16 -0.07 18.54 11.60
N GLU A 17 -0.75 18.77 12.73
CA GLU A 17 -0.31 19.73 13.72
C GLU A 17 1.02 19.32 14.36
N ALA A 18 1.20 18.04 14.69
CA ALA A 18 2.44 17.52 15.24
C ALA A 18 3.63 17.67 14.27
N VAL A 19 3.43 17.37 12.98
CA VAL A 19 4.43 17.59 11.93
C VAL A 19 4.71 19.08 11.76
N GLY A 20 3.69 19.92 11.70
CA GLY A 20 3.84 21.37 11.55
C GLY A 20 4.65 22.00 12.69
N LYS A 21 4.41 21.56 13.94
CA LYS A 21 5.18 22.01 15.11
C LYS A 21 6.65 21.59 15.04
N LYS A 22 6.93 20.33 14.62
CA LYS A 22 8.30 19.82 14.55
C LYS A 22 9.13 20.48 13.45
N PHE A 23 8.53 20.70 12.29
CA PHE A 23 9.22 21.28 11.12
C PHE A 23 8.99 22.78 10.95
N GLN A 24 8.41 23.45 11.95
CA GLN A 24 8.19 24.90 12.00
C GLN A 24 7.46 25.45 10.77
N HIS A 25 6.41 24.75 10.34
CA HIS A 25 5.59 25.20 9.21
C HIS A 25 4.79 26.44 9.56
N THR A 26 4.79 27.41 8.67
CA THR A 26 4.01 28.67 8.83
C THR A 26 2.50 28.42 8.68
N SER A 27 2.09 27.40 7.91
CA SER A 27 0.69 27.08 7.66
C SER A 27 0.42 25.58 7.82
N PRO A 28 -0.73 25.19 8.40
CA PRO A 28 -1.13 23.77 8.47
C PRO A 28 -1.24 23.07 7.11
N MET A 29 -1.39 23.86 6.03
CA MET A 29 -1.49 23.33 4.67
C MET A 29 -0.14 22.85 4.10
N GLN A 30 0.97 23.32 4.66
CA GLN A 30 2.33 22.88 4.27
C GLN A 30 2.65 21.49 4.81
N SER A 31 2.00 21.10 5.92
CA SER A 31 2.24 19.79 6.53
C SER A 31 1.89 18.65 5.58
N THR A 32 2.72 17.60 5.62
CA THR A 32 2.52 16.40 4.81
C THR A 32 1.17 15.72 5.09
N ASP A 33 0.67 15.03 4.09
CA ASP A 33 -0.58 14.28 4.16
C ASP A 33 -0.53 13.14 3.13
N ILE A 34 -1.32 12.10 3.35
CA ILE A 34 -1.44 11.02 2.40
C ILE A 34 -2.36 11.45 1.26
N GLU A 35 -1.82 11.46 0.05
CA GLU A 35 -2.60 11.76 -1.16
C GLU A 35 -3.36 10.52 -1.63
N LYS A 36 -2.64 9.40 -1.76
CA LYS A 36 -3.18 8.13 -2.25
C LYS A 36 -2.28 6.98 -1.82
N ILE A 37 -2.83 5.77 -1.84
CA ILE A 37 -2.07 4.53 -1.73
C ILE A 37 -2.30 3.73 -3.00
N VAL A 38 -1.24 3.25 -3.59
CA VAL A 38 -1.30 2.42 -4.78
C VAL A 38 -0.89 1.01 -4.40
N LEU A 39 -1.77 0.06 -4.64
CA LEU A 39 -1.51 -1.36 -4.49
C LEU A 39 -1.29 -1.94 -5.88
N ASN A 40 -0.21 -2.67 -6.07
CA ASN A 40 0.12 -3.30 -7.33
C ASN A 40 0.53 -4.76 -7.10
N CYS A 41 -0.07 -5.65 -7.85
CA CYS A 41 0.25 -7.06 -7.85
C CYS A 41 0.61 -7.52 -9.26
N GLY A 42 1.86 -7.98 -9.44
CA GLY A 42 2.33 -8.57 -10.70
C GLY A 42 2.08 -10.07 -10.70
N VAL A 43 1.30 -10.54 -11.68
CA VAL A 43 0.95 -11.96 -11.83
C VAL A 43 1.60 -12.52 -13.08
N GLY A 44 2.91 -12.82 -13.01
CA GLY A 44 3.65 -13.38 -14.14
C GLY A 44 3.10 -14.73 -14.62
N GLN A 45 2.48 -15.50 -13.73
CA GLN A 45 1.85 -16.80 -14.04
C GLN A 45 0.55 -16.67 -14.83
N ALA A 46 -0.04 -15.47 -14.92
CA ALA A 46 -1.24 -15.21 -15.73
C ALA A 46 -1.04 -15.55 -17.22
N VAL A 47 0.22 -15.55 -17.69
CA VAL A 47 0.58 -15.96 -19.05
C VAL A 47 0.23 -17.43 -19.30
N SER A 48 0.41 -18.28 -18.29
CA SER A 48 0.14 -19.72 -18.38
C SER A 48 -1.31 -20.06 -18.02
N ASN A 49 -1.88 -19.36 -17.04
CA ASN A 49 -3.24 -19.61 -16.57
C ASN A 49 -3.91 -18.31 -16.10
N LYS A 50 -4.96 -17.94 -16.79
CA LYS A 50 -5.74 -16.73 -16.51
C LYS A 50 -6.42 -16.76 -15.13
N GLN A 51 -6.70 -17.94 -14.58
CA GLN A 51 -7.35 -18.08 -13.28
C GLN A 51 -6.54 -17.42 -12.14
N PHE A 52 -5.19 -17.40 -12.24
CA PHE A 52 -4.35 -16.70 -11.26
C PHE A 52 -4.65 -15.20 -11.23
N LEU A 53 -4.88 -14.60 -12.39
CA LEU A 53 -5.22 -13.18 -12.50
C LEU A 53 -6.61 -12.90 -11.91
N ASP A 54 -7.60 -13.73 -12.23
CA ASP A 54 -8.97 -13.57 -11.73
C ASP A 54 -9.04 -13.74 -10.20
N ASN A 55 -8.26 -14.66 -9.64
CA ASN A 55 -8.14 -14.85 -8.19
C ASN A 55 -7.45 -13.65 -7.53
N THR A 56 -6.37 -13.14 -8.12
CA THR A 56 -5.68 -11.94 -7.62
C THR A 56 -6.58 -10.71 -7.69
N GLU A 57 -7.37 -10.57 -8.74
CA GLU A 57 -8.36 -9.48 -8.84
C GLU A 57 -9.35 -9.54 -7.68
N LYS A 58 -9.92 -10.71 -7.39
CA LYS A 58 -10.85 -10.91 -6.28
C LYS A 58 -10.18 -10.64 -4.92
N ALA A 59 -8.96 -11.11 -4.72
CA ALA A 59 -8.20 -10.85 -3.50
C ALA A 59 -7.96 -9.35 -3.30
N LEU A 60 -7.54 -8.63 -4.35
CA LEU A 60 -7.33 -7.18 -4.28
C LEU A 60 -8.63 -6.39 -4.04
N ILE A 61 -9.78 -6.84 -4.54
CA ILE A 61 -11.07 -6.23 -4.24
C ILE A 61 -11.35 -6.28 -2.73
N GLN A 62 -11.06 -7.40 -2.09
CA GLN A 62 -11.26 -7.54 -0.63
C GLN A 62 -10.29 -6.68 0.16
N ILE A 63 -8.99 -6.71 -0.17
CA ILE A 63 -7.96 -5.86 0.44
C ILE A 63 -8.27 -4.37 0.28
N ALA A 64 -8.82 -3.98 -0.87
CA ALA A 64 -9.15 -2.60 -1.22
C ALA A 64 -10.51 -2.11 -0.66
N GLY A 65 -11.16 -2.89 0.20
CA GLY A 65 -12.47 -2.55 0.75
C GLY A 65 -13.55 -2.39 -0.33
N GLY A 66 -13.63 -3.38 -1.24
CA GLY A 66 -14.63 -3.44 -2.31
C GLY A 66 -14.34 -2.57 -3.54
N GLN A 67 -13.13 -2.00 -3.67
CA GLN A 67 -12.77 -1.22 -4.84
C GLN A 67 -12.21 -2.12 -5.94
N LYS A 68 -12.81 -2.04 -7.14
CA LYS A 68 -12.40 -2.84 -8.30
C LYS A 68 -11.01 -2.41 -8.79
N PRO A 69 -10.05 -3.36 -8.94
CA PRO A 69 -8.74 -3.11 -9.52
C PRO A 69 -8.83 -2.86 -11.03
N ILE A 70 -7.79 -2.25 -11.56
CA ILE A 70 -7.56 -2.11 -12.99
C ILE A 70 -6.55 -3.19 -13.40
N LEU A 71 -6.87 -3.96 -14.42
CA LEU A 71 -5.95 -4.93 -15.01
C LEU A 71 -4.85 -4.18 -15.75
N THR A 72 -3.60 -4.53 -15.47
CA THR A 72 -2.42 -3.98 -16.16
C THR A 72 -1.99 -4.90 -17.28
N GLN A 73 -1.72 -4.33 -18.45
CA GLN A 73 -1.38 -5.05 -19.68
C GLN A 73 0.10 -4.90 -20.01
N ALA A 74 0.65 -5.92 -20.69
CA ALA A 74 1.99 -5.86 -21.23
C ALA A 74 2.10 -4.77 -22.32
N ARG A 75 3.13 -3.94 -22.24
CA ARG A 75 3.39 -2.87 -23.22
C ARG A 75 4.12 -3.39 -24.47
N ASN A 76 5.00 -4.37 -24.27
CA ASN A 76 5.83 -4.93 -25.33
C ASN A 76 5.67 -6.45 -25.37
N SER A 77 5.81 -7.03 -26.55
CA SER A 77 5.90 -8.48 -26.73
C SER A 77 7.31 -8.97 -26.38
N VAL A 78 7.42 -9.98 -25.52
CA VAL A 78 8.70 -10.60 -25.14
C VAL A 78 8.60 -12.12 -25.32
N THR A 79 9.27 -12.62 -26.33
CA THR A 79 9.21 -14.04 -26.74
C THR A 79 9.71 -14.99 -25.65
N THR A 80 10.77 -14.61 -24.93
CA THR A 80 11.36 -15.39 -23.83
C THR A 80 10.34 -15.71 -22.72
N PHE A 81 9.45 -14.78 -22.42
CA PHE A 81 8.40 -14.92 -21.41
C PHE A 81 7.04 -15.32 -22.00
N LYS A 82 6.97 -15.61 -23.28
CA LYS A 82 5.72 -15.92 -24.01
C LYS A 82 4.66 -14.81 -23.87
N LEU A 83 5.12 -13.58 -23.70
CA LEU A 83 4.28 -12.38 -23.55
C LEU A 83 3.97 -11.79 -24.91
N ARG A 84 2.72 -11.42 -25.13
CA ARG A 84 2.26 -10.58 -26.24
C ARG A 84 1.80 -9.23 -25.73
N GLU A 85 1.97 -8.20 -26.53
CA GLU A 85 1.43 -6.88 -26.26
C GLU A 85 -0.09 -6.96 -26.02
N GLY A 86 -0.59 -6.21 -25.03
CA GLY A 86 -1.99 -6.20 -24.62
C GLY A 86 -2.41 -7.35 -23.69
N MET A 87 -1.55 -8.35 -23.43
CA MET A 87 -1.90 -9.41 -22.48
C MET A 87 -1.97 -8.87 -21.04
N PRO A 88 -3.05 -9.18 -20.27
CA PRO A 88 -3.14 -8.78 -18.88
C PRO A 88 -2.17 -9.61 -18.02
N ILE A 89 -1.31 -8.93 -17.27
CA ILE A 89 -0.22 -9.53 -16.47
C ILE A 89 -0.21 -9.09 -15.01
N GLY A 90 -1.13 -8.26 -14.60
CA GLY A 90 -1.21 -7.78 -13.22
C GLY A 90 -2.46 -6.99 -12.92
N CYS A 91 -2.59 -6.61 -11.67
CA CYS A 91 -3.71 -5.83 -11.15
C CYS A 91 -3.18 -4.64 -10.35
N LYS A 92 -3.84 -3.48 -10.50
CA LYS A 92 -3.52 -2.27 -9.74
C LYS A 92 -4.79 -1.63 -9.18
N VAL A 93 -4.73 -1.18 -7.93
CA VAL A 93 -5.80 -0.39 -7.32
C VAL A 93 -5.23 0.87 -6.67
N THR A 94 -5.97 1.97 -6.71
CA THR A 94 -5.56 3.24 -6.09
C THR A 94 -6.58 3.62 -5.04
N LEU A 95 -6.17 3.65 -3.79
CA LEU A 95 -6.99 4.04 -2.65
C LEU A 95 -6.79 5.52 -2.34
N ARG A 96 -7.88 6.23 -2.03
CA ARG A 96 -7.85 7.66 -1.69
C ARG A 96 -8.75 7.96 -0.49
N LYS A 97 -8.48 9.08 0.17
CA LYS A 97 -9.30 9.58 1.29
C LYS A 97 -9.51 8.49 2.36
N ARG A 98 -10.74 8.28 2.79
CA ARG A 98 -11.13 7.34 3.84
C ARG A 98 -10.63 5.90 3.57
N LYS A 99 -10.72 5.42 2.32
CA LYS A 99 -10.26 4.06 1.97
C LYS A 99 -8.74 3.88 2.19
N ALA A 100 -7.95 4.91 1.87
CA ALA A 100 -6.51 4.88 2.10
C ALA A 100 -6.18 4.82 3.60
N TRP A 101 -6.89 5.59 4.44
CA TRP A 101 -6.69 5.60 5.87
C TRP A 101 -7.12 4.29 6.55
N ASN A 102 -8.26 3.73 6.16
CA ASN A 102 -8.71 2.43 6.65
C ASN A 102 -7.70 1.33 6.31
N PHE A 103 -7.25 1.29 5.06
CA PHE A 103 -6.24 0.34 4.63
C PHE A 103 -4.93 0.47 5.44
N LEU A 104 -4.45 1.69 5.69
CA LEU A 104 -3.25 1.91 6.52
C LEU A 104 -3.45 1.45 7.95
N PHE A 105 -4.60 1.73 8.53
CA PHE A 105 -4.91 1.28 9.88
C PHE A 105 -4.89 -0.24 9.98
N GLU A 106 -5.52 -0.94 9.04
CA GLU A 106 -5.52 -2.40 8.97
C GLU A 106 -4.10 -2.94 8.72
N LEU A 107 -3.34 -2.29 7.83
CA LEU A 107 -1.97 -2.68 7.52
C LEU A 107 -1.06 -2.63 8.76
N ILE A 108 -1.11 -1.52 9.52
CA ILE A 108 -0.22 -1.29 10.66
C ILE A 108 -0.61 -2.17 11.86
N ASN A 109 -1.90 -2.26 12.17
CA ASN A 109 -2.34 -2.88 13.42
C ASN A 109 -2.64 -4.37 13.30
N ILE A 110 -2.99 -4.85 12.10
CA ILE A 110 -3.43 -6.24 11.90
C ILE A 110 -2.44 -7.00 11.01
N ASN A 111 -2.16 -6.47 9.81
CA ASN A 111 -1.46 -7.25 8.79
C ASN A 111 0.05 -7.31 9.01
N LEU A 112 0.71 -6.19 9.34
CA LEU A 112 2.16 -6.20 9.58
C LEU A 112 2.58 -7.04 10.79
N PRO A 113 1.87 -7.02 11.94
CA PRO A 113 2.21 -7.90 13.05
C PRO A 113 2.01 -9.39 12.75
N SER A 114 1.15 -9.73 11.77
CA SER A 114 0.89 -11.11 11.35
C SER A 114 1.98 -11.68 10.42
N VAL A 115 2.92 -10.86 9.96
CA VAL A 115 4.05 -11.32 9.15
C VAL A 115 4.99 -12.16 9.99
N THR A 116 5.24 -13.41 9.57
CA THR A 116 6.21 -14.29 10.22
C THR A 116 7.62 -13.70 10.11
N ASN A 117 8.35 -13.67 11.23
CA ASN A 117 9.70 -13.11 11.31
C ASN A 117 9.81 -11.63 10.91
N PHE A 118 8.78 -10.84 11.22
CA PHE A 118 8.79 -9.42 10.92
C PHE A 118 9.90 -8.68 11.69
N GLN A 119 10.85 -8.12 10.96
CA GLN A 119 12.01 -7.38 11.53
C GLN A 119 11.86 -5.86 11.44
N GLY A 120 10.68 -5.37 11.12
CA GLY A 120 10.45 -3.94 10.84
C GLY A 120 10.73 -3.54 9.40
N LEU A 121 10.27 -2.36 9.05
CA LEU A 121 10.36 -1.80 7.71
C LEU A 121 11.54 -0.84 7.60
N SER A 122 12.32 -0.95 6.53
CA SER A 122 13.50 -0.11 6.33
C SER A 122 13.12 1.35 6.03
N THR A 123 13.76 2.29 6.71
CA THR A 123 13.64 3.72 6.44
C THR A 123 14.23 4.16 5.09
N LYS A 124 15.03 3.29 4.44
CA LYS A 124 15.66 3.58 3.13
C LYS A 124 14.74 3.39 1.92
N LYS A 125 13.48 2.95 2.14
CA LYS A 125 12.52 2.66 1.05
C LYS A 125 11.72 3.88 0.57
N PHE A 126 12.16 5.09 0.93
CA PHE A 126 11.65 6.32 0.34
C PHE A 126 12.24 6.55 -1.06
N ASP A 127 11.41 6.99 -2.00
CA ASP A 127 11.85 7.42 -3.31
C ASP A 127 12.34 8.90 -3.29
N ARG A 128 12.80 9.39 -4.44
CA ARG A 128 13.27 10.79 -4.59
C ARG A 128 12.15 11.82 -4.40
N MET A 129 10.90 11.41 -4.56
CA MET A 129 9.72 12.26 -4.40
C MET A 129 9.12 12.13 -2.99
N GLY A 130 9.81 11.48 -2.05
CA GLY A 130 9.34 11.28 -0.68
C GLY A 130 8.23 10.23 -0.51
N ASN A 131 7.89 9.44 -1.53
CA ASN A 131 6.91 8.37 -1.41
C ASN A 131 7.55 7.14 -0.76
N TYR A 132 6.76 6.38 -0.02
CA TYR A 132 7.24 5.18 0.67
C TYR A 132 6.75 3.90 0.00
N ASN A 133 7.67 2.97 -0.25
CA ASN A 133 7.39 1.71 -0.94
C ASN A 133 7.59 0.52 0.00
N VAL A 134 6.59 -0.34 0.09
CA VAL A 134 6.61 -1.59 0.86
C VAL A 134 6.33 -2.75 -0.09
N GLY A 135 7.15 -3.78 -0.05
CA GLY A 135 6.86 -5.08 -0.66
C GLY A 135 6.41 -6.06 0.41
N ILE A 136 5.36 -6.77 0.13
CA ILE A 136 4.85 -7.90 0.91
C ILE A 136 4.91 -9.11 -0.01
N ASP A 137 5.53 -10.19 0.43
CA ASP A 137 5.79 -11.35 -0.42
C ASP A 137 4.59 -12.27 -0.54
N ASP A 138 3.66 -12.22 0.42
CA ASP A 138 2.49 -13.09 0.46
C ASP A 138 1.21 -12.34 0.80
N LEU A 139 0.16 -12.55 -0.02
CA LEU A 139 -1.18 -12.00 0.21
C LEU A 139 -1.93 -12.65 1.38
N ASN A 140 -1.49 -13.84 1.85
CA ASN A 140 -2.12 -14.55 2.97
C ASN A 140 -2.05 -13.78 4.30
N ILE A 141 -1.20 -12.77 4.39
CA ILE A 141 -1.10 -11.88 5.55
C ILE A 141 -2.39 -11.09 5.78
N PHE A 142 -3.14 -10.81 4.70
CA PHE A 142 -4.40 -10.10 4.79
C PHE A 142 -5.52 -11.05 5.23
N SER A 143 -5.97 -10.94 6.46
CA SER A 143 -7.03 -11.78 7.04
C SER A 143 -8.38 -11.69 6.30
N THR A 144 -8.56 -10.63 5.51
CA THR A 144 -9.76 -10.42 4.67
C THR A 144 -9.77 -11.29 3.42
N VAL A 145 -8.64 -11.88 3.04
CA VAL A 145 -8.51 -12.70 1.81
C VAL A 145 -8.71 -14.18 2.15
N PRO A 146 -9.70 -14.87 1.55
CA PRO A 146 -9.83 -16.31 1.71
C PRO A 146 -8.63 -17.05 1.15
N TYR A 147 -8.18 -18.08 1.85
CA TYR A 147 -7.03 -18.89 1.45
C TYR A 147 -7.19 -19.52 0.06
N ASP A 148 -8.42 -19.81 -0.34
CA ASP A 148 -8.74 -20.40 -1.66
C ASP A 148 -8.39 -19.48 -2.85
N LEU A 149 -8.20 -18.18 -2.61
CA LEU A 149 -7.81 -17.22 -3.65
C LEU A 149 -6.29 -17.08 -3.80
N THR A 150 -5.52 -17.63 -2.85
CA THR A 150 -4.06 -17.46 -2.78
C THR A 150 -3.32 -18.79 -2.95
N PHE A 151 -3.55 -19.49 -4.05
CA PHE A 151 -2.93 -20.81 -4.32
C PHE A 151 -1.40 -20.80 -4.43
N LYS A 152 -0.80 -19.63 -4.59
CA LYS A 152 0.66 -19.44 -4.61
C LYS A 152 1.01 -18.12 -3.99
N ASN A 153 2.19 -18.05 -3.38
CA ASN A 153 2.74 -16.80 -2.86
C ASN A 153 2.74 -15.73 -3.96
N GLN A 154 1.90 -14.75 -3.79
CA GLN A 154 1.82 -13.59 -4.68
C GLN A 154 2.24 -12.36 -3.93
N GLY A 155 3.24 -11.67 -4.47
CA GLY A 155 3.73 -10.42 -3.89
C GLY A 155 2.78 -9.26 -4.15
N LEU A 156 2.67 -8.39 -3.14
CA LEU A 156 1.96 -7.12 -3.21
C LEU A 156 2.93 -5.97 -2.99
N GLN A 157 2.98 -5.05 -3.93
CA GLN A 157 3.67 -3.78 -3.75
C GLN A 157 2.68 -2.73 -3.29
N ILE A 158 3.01 -2.07 -2.19
CA ILE A 158 2.24 -0.97 -1.60
C ILE A 158 3.08 0.29 -1.72
N THR A 159 2.57 1.30 -2.41
CA THR A 159 3.20 2.61 -2.53
C THR A 159 2.33 3.65 -1.84
N ILE A 160 2.84 4.27 -0.78
CA ILE A 160 2.19 5.37 -0.06
C ILE A 160 2.70 6.68 -0.67
N VAL A 161 1.80 7.42 -1.30
CA VAL A 161 2.10 8.69 -1.94
C VAL A 161 1.70 9.83 -1.02
N PHE A 162 2.66 10.70 -0.74
CA PHE A 162 2.49 11.88 0.11
C PHE A 162 2.34 13.14 -0.73
N LYS A 163 1.83 14.20 -0.10
CA LYS A 163 1.77 15.53 -0.71
C LYS A 163 3.10 16.27 -0.63
N SER A 164 3.86 16.06 0.44
CA SER A 164 5.20 16.64 0.61
C SER A 164 6.25 15.76 -0.05
N ASN A 165 7.24 16.39 -0.66
CA ASN A 165 8.38 15.71 -1.27
C ASN A 165 9.52 15.46 -0.25
N SER A 166 9.37 15.90 1.00
CA SER A 166 10.36 15.72 2.06
C SER A 166 10.29 14.33 2.67
N SER A 167 11.27 13.49 2.41
CA SER A 167 11.33 12.14 3.00
C SER A 167 11.45 12.17 4.53
N ALA A 168 12.07 13.21 5.10
CA ALA A 168 12.21 13.37 6.55
C ALA A 168 10.85 13.63 7.22
N GLU A 169 10.05 14.54 6.64
CA GLU A 169 8.68 14.81 7.13
C GLU A 169 7.78 13.59 7.00
N ASN A 170 7.85 12.91 5.85
CA ASN A 170 7.03 11.75 5.57
C ASN A 170 7.40 10.56 6.47
N SER A 171 8.68 10.38 6.77
CA SER A 171 9.15 9.37 7.73
C SER A 171 8.63 9.66 9.14
N TYR A 172 8.71 10.92 9.57
CA TYR A 172 8.18 11.32 10.87
C TYR A 172 6.66 11.14 10.95
N PHE A 173 5.95 11.50 9.87
CA PHE A 173 4.51 11.30 9.79
C PHE A 173 4.12 9.83 9.91
N LEU A 174 4.83 8.91 9.22
CA LEU A 174 4.60 7.48 9.36
C LEU A 174 4.93 6.96 10.76
N SER A 175 5.98 7.48 11.41
CA SER A 175 6.31 7.09 12.79
C SER A 175 5.23 7.51 13.79
N LEU A 176 4.59 8.67 13.59
CA LEU A 176 3.44 9.09 14.40
C LEU A 176 2.21 8.18 14.21
N LEU A 177 2.05 7.61 13.01
CA LEU A 177 1.01 6.62 12.73
C LEU A 177 1.28 5.25 13.38
N GLY A 178 2.44 5.05 14.01
CA GLY A 178 2.85 3.77 14.58
C GLY A 178 3.43 2.80 13.54
N PHE A 179 3.96 3.31 12.43
CA PHE A 179 4.58 2.47 11.41
C PHE A 179 5.85 1.81 11.98
N PRO A 180 5.96 0.48 11.96
CA PRO A 180 7.05 -0.24 12.60
C PRO A 180 8.33 -0.16 11.77
N PHE A 181 9.07 0.92 11.91
CA PHE A 181 10.39 1.04 11.30
C PHE A 181 11.42 0.20 12.05
N LYS A 182 12.34 -0.40 11.30
CA LYS A 182 13.51 -1.05 11.89
C LYS A 182 14.36 0.02 12.61
N GLU A 183 14.69 -0.22 13.87
CA GLU A 183 15.62 0.64 14.59
C GLU A 183 16.96 0.65 13.83
N LYS A 184 17.56 1.84 13.74
CA LYS A 184 18.88 1.96 13.13
C LYS A 184 19.87 1.23 14.01
N GLU A 185 20.48 0.19 13.46
CA GLU A 185 21.80 -0.27 13.92
C GLU A 185 22.86 0.77 13.63
#